data_e215132ff83ef57f92338af2e03a5a8c
#
_entry.id   e215132ff83ef57f92338af2e03a5a8c
#
_cell.length_a   1.000
_cell.length_b   1.000
_cell.length_c   1.000
_cell.angle_alpha   90.00
_cell.angle_beta   90.00
_cell.angle_gamma   90.00
#
_symmetry.space_group_name_H-M   'P 1'
#
loop_
_entity.id
_entity.type
_entity.pdbx_description
1 polymer ?
#
loop_
_entity_poly.entity_id
_entity_poly.type
_entity_poly.pdbx_seq_one_letter_code
_entity_poly.pdbx_strand_id
1 'polypeptide(L)'
;MEPDNEYKVSQGISKTVSLPVPMPVERAIVKLGNDLALARLRRHISQASLATRIGASVSTVKRMEKGDMRVPLHFIARALYVFGEIERLATLIDTAKDDIGLALADAKLPQRVRQKTRHPPTGAL
;
A
#
# COMPACT_ATOMS: atom_id res chain seq x y z
N MET A 1 9.12 -9.38 25.31
CA MET A 1 8.53 -8.36 26.15
C MET A 1 8.64 -6.99 25.54
N GLU A 2 9.84 -6.54 25.36
CA GLU A 2 10.01 -5.20 24.86
C GLU A 2 9.46 -4.97 23.47
N PRO A 3 9.61 -5.92 22.55
CA PRO A 3 8.96 -5.72 21.25
C PRO A 3 7.47 -5.56 21.36
N ASP A 4 6.86 -6.26 22.31
CA ASP A 4 5.43 -6.13 22.48
C ASP A 4 5.06 -4.74 22.96
N ASN A 5 5.88 -4.18 23.83
CA ASN A 5 5.60 -2.84 24.33
C ASN A 5 5.71 -1.80 23.25
N GLU A 6 6.71 -1.93 22.40
CA GLU A 6 6.86 -0.99 21.30
C GLU A 6 5.70 -1.06 20.35
N TYR A 7 5.26 -2.27 20.10
CA TYR A 7 4.13 -2.45 19.21
C TYR A 7 2.87 -1.79 19.78
N LYS A 8 2.64 -1.94 21.06
CA LYS A 8 1.48 -1.33 21.70
C LYS A 8 1.54 0.18 21.68
N VAL A 9 2.72 0.73 21.86
CA VAL A 9 2.90 2.17 21.81
C VAL A 9 2.56 2.69 20.43
N SER A 10 3.02 1.99 19.39
CA SER A 10 2.69 2.38 18.03
C SER A 10 1.20 2.36 17.79
N GLN A 11 0.53 1.34 18.29
CA GLN A 11 -0.91 1.27 18.13
C GLN A 11 -1.60 2.41 18.82
N GLY A 12 -1.12 2.78 20.00
CA GLY A 12 -1.68 3.89 20.73
C GLY A 12 -1.53 5.19 19.95
N ILE A 13 -0.36 5.38 19.36
CA ILE A 13 -0.13 6.57 18.56
C ILE A 13 -1.06 6.61 17.36
N SER A 14 -1.26 5.47 16.70
CA SER A 14 -2.18 5.41 15.57
C SER A 14 -3.58 5.83 15.96
N LYS A 15 -4.03 5.41 17.13
CA LYS A 15 -5.37 5.77 17.57
C LYS A 15 -5.51 7.25 17.82
N THR A 16 -4.44 7.90 18.30
CA THR A 16 -4.53 9.30 18.67
C THR A 16 -4.36 10.23 17.48
N VAL A 17 -3.85 9.74 16.35
CA VAL A 17 -3.68 10.58 15.16
C VAL A 17 -4.60 10.16 14.05
N SER A 18 -5.81 9.84 14.39
CA SER A 18 -6.80 9.48 13.40
C SER A 18 -7.21 10.69 12.60
N LEU A 19 -7.07 10.64 11.30
CA LEU A 19 -7.44 11.72 10.41
C LEU A 19 -8.60 11.30 9.52
N PRO A 20 -9.44 12.24 9.12
CA PRO A 20 -10.50 11.91 8.17
C PRO A 20 -9.88 11.45 6.86
N VAL A 21 -10.54 10.52 6.21
CA VAL A 21 -10.08 10.01 4.92
C VAL A 21 -10.58 10.95 3.82
N PRO A 22 -9.69 11.49 2.99
CA PRO A 22 -10.14 12.32 1.86
C PRO A 22 -11.02 11.53 0.91
N MET A 23 -11.99 12.19 0.32
CA MET A 23 -12.91 11.54 -0.61
C MET A 23 -12.21 10.84 -1.77
N PRO A 24 -11.16 11.44 -2.38
CA PRO A 24 -10.49 10.74 -3.49
C PRO A 24 -9.88 9.42 -3.05
N VAL A 25 -9.39 9.32 -1.82
CA VAL A 25 -8.83 8.08 -1.29
C VAL A 25 -9.93 7.04 -1.15
N GLU A 26 -11.03 7.43 -0.54
CA GLU A 26 -12.15 6.53 -0.35
C GLU A 26 -12.68 6.02 -1.69
N ARG A 27 -12.84 6.91 -2.66
CA ARG A 27 -13.33 6.51 -3.98
C ARG A 27 -12.39 5.55 -4.67
N ALA A 28 -11.09 5.77 -4.53
CA ALA A 28 -10.10 4.90 -5.15
C ALA A 28 -10.18 3.50 -4.58
N ILE A 29 -10.36 3.39 -3.26
CA ILE A 29 -10.42 2.09 -2.60
C ILE A 29 -11.72 1.37 -2.94
N VAL A 30 -12.84 2.10 -3.01
CA VAL A 30 -14.11 1.50 -3.41
C VAL A 30 -14.01 1.00 -4.86
N LYS A 31 -13.42 1.79 -5.74
CA LYS A 31 -13.24 1.38 -7.13
C LYS A 31 -12.36 0.14 -7.21
N LEU A 32 -11.28 0.11 -6.45
CA LEU A 32 -10.40 -1.06 -6.42
C LEU A 32 -11.18 -2.30 -5.98
N GLY A 33 -11.98 -2.17 -4.93
CA GLY A 33 -12.79 -3.29 -4.45
C GLY A 33 -13.73 -3.81 -5.52
N ASN A 34 -14.41 -2.90 -6.22
CA ASN A 34 -15.31 -3.29 -7.31
C ASN A 34 -14.54 -3.99 -8.43
N ASP A 35 -13.38 -3.47 -8.77
CA ASP A 35 -12.55 -4.07 -9.82
C ASP A 35 -12.07 -5.46 -9.43
N LEU A 36 -11.71 -5.65 -8.15
CA LEU A 36 -11.32 -6.96 -7.66
C LEU A 36 -12.47 -7.95 -7.75
N ALA A 37 -13.68 -7.51 -7.42
CA ALA A 37 -14.85 -8.38 -7.51
C ALA A 37 -15.09 -8.79 -8.96
N LEU A 38 -14.99 -7.86 -9.90
CA LEU A 38 -15.15 -8.17 -11.31
C LEU A 38 -14.06 -9.11 -11.81
N ALA A 39 -12.82 -8.87 -11.40
CA ALA A 39 -11.71 -9.74 -11.79
C ALA A 39 -11.95 -11.17 -11.31
N ARG A 40 -12.47 -11.31 -10.10
CA ARG A 40 -12.80 -12.61 -9.56
C ARG A 40 -13.90 -13.29 -10.36
N LEU A 41 -14.97 -12.53 -10.62
CA LEU A 41 -16.12 -13.08 -11.35
C LEU A 41 -15.75 -13.50 -12.76
N ARG A 42 -14.91 -12.71 -13.43
CA ARG A 42 -14.46 -13.06 -14.78
C ARG A 42 -13.66 -14.36 -14.80
N ARG A 43 -13.07 -14.72 -13.69
CA ARG A 43 -12.31 -15.97 -13.57
C ARG A 43 -13.14 -17.09 -12.95
N HIS A 44 -14.44 -16.85 -12.77
CA HIS A 44 -15.38 -17.85 -12.23
C HIS A 44 -14.94 -18.37 -10.87
N ILE A 45 -14.43 -17.48 -10.04
CA ILE A 45 -13.98 -17.82 -8.68
C ILE A 45 -15.03 -17.30 -7.70
N SER A 46 -15.49 -18.16 -6.79
CA SER A 46 -16.42 -17.71 -5.75
C SER A 46 -15.67 -16.95 -4.67
N GLN A 47 -16.42 -16.18 -3.88
CA GLN A 47 -15.79 -15.48 -2.73
C GLN A 47 -15.17 -16.49 -1.77
N ALA A 48 -15.82 -17.62 -1.55
CA ALA A 48 -15.29 -18.64 -0.65
C ALA A 48 -13.99 -19.23 -1.20
N SER A 49 -13.93 -19.48 -2.49
CA SER A 49 -12.72 -20.01 -3.11
C SER A 49 -11.59 -19.02 -3.02
N LEU A 50 -11.86 -17.74 -3.31
CA LEU A 50 -10.84 -16.72 -3.20
C LEU A 50 -10.33 -16.62 -1.76
N ALA A 51 -11.24 -16.63 -0.79
CA ALA A 51 -10.88 -16.55 0.62
C ALA A 51 -9.89 -17.66 0.98
N THR A 52 -10.19 -18.89 0.57
CA THR A 52 -9.31 -20.02 0.83
C THR A 52 -7.91 -19.79 0.21
N ARG A 53 -7.88 -19.31 -1.03
CA ARG A 53 -6.63 -19.15 -1.75
C ARG A 53 -5.75 -18.06 -1.18
N ILE A 54 -6.36 -17.02 -0.61
CA ILE A 54 -5.58 -15.92 -0.06
C ILE A 54 -5.41 -16.03 1.45
N GLY A 55 -5.95 -17.08 2.07
CA GLY A 55 -5.79 -17.28 3.50
C GLY A 55 -6.61 -16.32 4.33
N ALA A 56 -7.76 -15.92 3.85
CA ALA A 56 -8.65 -14.98 4.53
C ALA A 56 -10.00 -15.62 4.76
N SER A 57 -10.84 -14.96 5.57
CA SER A 57 -12.23 -15.36 5.73
C SER A 57 -13.07 -14.83 4.57
N VAL A 58 -14.21 -15.44 4.34
CA VAL A 58 -15.16 -14.92 3.35
C VAL A 58 -15.58 -13.51 3.72
N SER A 59 -15.73 -13.24 5.01
CA SER A 59 -16.08 -11.91 5.48
C SER A 59 -15.03 -10.88 5.04
N THR A 60 -13.75 -11.23 5.12
CA THR A 60 -12.69 -10.35 4.68
C THR A 60 -12.76 -10.10 3.18
N VAL A 61 -13.03 -11.14 2.39
CA VAL A 61 -13.18 -10.96 0.94
C VAL A 61 -14.35 -10.03 0.64
N LYS A 62 -15.46 -10.22 1.34
CA LYS A 62 -16.61 -9.34 1.13
C LYS A 62 -16.28 -7.89 1.45
N ARG A 63 -15.58 -7.66 2.55
CA ARG A 63 -15.19 -6.29 2.93
C ARG A 63 -14.21 -5.70 1.93
N MET A 64 -13.28 -6.51 1.46
CA MET A 64 -12.31 -6.08 0.46
C MET A 64 -13.01 -5.61 -0.81
N GLU A 65 -13.99 -6.37 -1.25
CA GLU A 65 -14.71 -6.05 -2.49
C GLU A 65 -15.65 -4.86 -2.33
N LYS A 66 -16.00 -4.52 -1.10
CA LYS A 66 -16.79 -3.32 -0.82
C LYS A 66 -15.94 -2.08 -0.60
N GLY A 67 -14.63 -2.23 -0.63
CA GLY A 67 -13.74 -1.08 -0.45
C GLY A 67 -13.56 -0.69 1.01
N ASP A 68 -13.60 -1.65 1.92
CA ASP A 68 -13.35 -1.38 3.32
C ASP A 68 -11.86 -1.08 3.51
N MET A 69 -11.57 0.11 4.00
CA MET A 69 -10.19 0.58 4.13
C MET A 69 -9.40 -0.13 5.22
N ARG A 70 -10.06 -0.94 6.04
CA ARG A 70 -9.39 -1.64 7.12
C ARG A 70 -8.85 -2.99 6.72
N VAL A 71 -9.11 -3.44 5.50
CA VAL A 71 -8.59 -4.71 5.02
C VAL A 71 -7.08 -4.55 4.80
N PRO A 72 -6.26 -5.42 5.40
CA PRO A 72 -4.82 -5.32 5.21
C PRO A 72 -4.42 -5.47 3.74
N LEU A 73 -3.43 -4.68 3.36
CA LEU A 73 -2.98 -4.64 1.97
C LEU A 73 -2.54 -6.00 1.45
N HIS A 74 -1.95 -6.84 2.32
CA HIS A 74 -1.43 -8.12 1.83
C HIS A 74 -2.53 -9.05 1.33
N PHE A 75 -3.77 -8.88 1.79
CA PHE A 75 -4.88 -9.68 1.22
C PHE A 75 -5.19 -9.22 -0.20
N ILE A 76 -5.12 -7.91 -0.44
CA ILE A 76 -5.30 -7.38 -1.79
C ILE A 76 -4.18 -7.88 -2.69
N ALA A 77 -2.95 -7.85 -2.19
CA ALA A 77 -1.80 -8.35 -2.94
C ALA A 77 -1.95 -9.83 -3.26
N ARG A 78 -2.43 -10.62 -2.31
CA ARG A 78 -2.64 -12.05 -2.54
C ARG A 78 -3.74 -12.30 -3.57
N ALA A 79 -4.80 -11.49 -3.55
CA ALA A 79 -5.84 -11.60 -4.56
C ALA A 79 -5.29 -11.30 -5.95
N LEU A 80 -4.48 -10.24 -6.07
CA LEU A 80 -3.84 -9.91 -7.33
C LEU A 80 -2.94 -11.04 -7.79
N TYR A 81 -2.24 -11.68 -6.87
CA TYR A 81 -1.40 -12.82 -7.22
C TYR A 81 -2.24 -13.97 -7.78
N VAL A 82 -3.37 -14.27 -7.14
CA VAL A 82 -4.29 -15.31 -7.63
C VAL A 82 -4.78 -14.98 -9.03
N PHE A 83 -5.03 -13.70 -9.30
CA PHE A 83 -5.52 -13.27 -10.60
C PHE A 83 -4.41 -13.16 -11.65
N GLY A 84 -3.16 -13.34 -11.27
CA GLY A 84 -2.04 -13.18 -12.19
C GLY A 84 -1.66 -11.73 -12.44
N GLU A 85 -1.99 -10.84 -11.53
CA GLU A 85 -1.83 -9.40 -11.71
C GLU A 85 -0.93 -8.76 -10.65
N ILE A 86 -0.11 -9.54 -9.96
CA ILE A 86 0.69 -9.00 -8.86
C ILE A 86 1.69 -7.93 -9.34
N GLU A 87 2.14 -8.02 -10.60
CA GLU A 87 3.08 -7.05 -11.12
C GLU A 87 2.51 -5.65 -11.17
N ARG A 88 1.20 -5.53 -11.29
CA ARG A 88 0.55 -4.21 -11.30
C ARG A 88 0.70 -3.52 -9.96
N LEU A 89 0.70 -4.28 -8.88
CA LEU A 89 0.97 -3.71 -7.57
C LEU A 89 2.46 -3.39 -7.43
N ALA A 90 3.32 -4.29 -7.88
CA ALA A 90 4.76 -4.11 -7.74
C ALA A 90 5.26 -2.87 -8.49
N THR A 91 4.59 -2.50 -9.56
CA THR A 91 5.02 -1.37 -10.38
C THR A 91 4.13 -0.14 -10.21
N LEU A 92 3.30 -0.12 -9.17
CA LEU A 92 2.34 0.94 -8.98
C LEU A 92 2.99 2.32 -8.93
N ILE A 93 4.09 2.45 -8.19
CA ILE A 93 4.92 3.65 -8.17
C ILE A 93 6.32 3.20 -8.62
N ASP A 94 6.43 2.89 -9.89
CA ASP A 94 7.72 2.50 -10.44
C ASP A 94 8.59 3.76 -10.51
N THR A 95 9.59 3.85 -9.66
CA THR A 95 10.38 5.06 -9.54
C THR A 95 11.10 5.40 -10.84
N ALA A 96 11.37 4.42 -11.68
CA ALA A 96 11.98 4.69 -12.98
C ALA A 96 11.00 5.39 -13.94
N LYS A 97 9.70 5.32 -13.66
CA LYS A 97 8.67 5.92 -14.50
C LYS A 97 7.89 7.02 -13.79
N ASP A 98 8.32 7.40 -12.59
CA ASP A 98 7.63 8.41 -11.81
C ASP A 98 8.16 9.78 -12.21
N ASP A 99 7.52 10.39 -13.20
CA ASP A 99 7.99 11.65 -13.76
C ASP A 99 8.02 12.76 -12.73
N ILE A 100 7.00 12.83 -11.89
CA ILE A 100 6.93 13.87 -10.87
C ILE A 100 7.99 13.65 -9.82
N GLY A 101 8.13 12.42 -9.33
CA GLY A 101 9.11 12.09 -8.33
C GLY A 101 10.53 12.28 -8.84
N LEU A 102 10.78 11.90 -10.09
CA LEU A 102 12.10 12.08 -10.68
C LEU A 102 12.45 13.56 -10.81
N ALA A 103 11.50 14.39 -11.21
CA ALA A 103 11.75 15.82 -11.31
C ALA A 103 12.09 16.43 -9.96
N LEU A 104 11.37 16.01 -8.92
CA LEU A 104 11.64 16.50 -7.58
C LEU A 104 13.00 16.00 -7.07
N ALA A 105 13.32 14.76 -7.33
CA ALA A 105 14.57 14.16 -6.90
C ALA A 105 15.75 14.83 -7.59
N ASP A 106 15.63 15.11 -8.88
CA ASP A 106 16.70 15.75 -9.61
C ASP A 106 17.05 17.10 -9.04
N ALA A 107 16.08 17.79 -8.48
CA ALA A 107 16.33 19.09 -7.89
C ALA A 107 16.98 18.98 -6.52
N LYS A 108 16.81 17.89 -5.80
CA LYS A 108 17.24 17.80 -4.42
C LYS A 108 18.30 16.78 -4.11
N LEU A 109 18.41 15.74 -4.92
CA LEU A 109 19.32 14.66 -4.61
C LEU A 109 20.75 15.11 -4.36
N PRO A 110 21.31 15.99 -5.17
CA PRO A 110 22.72 16.31 -4.98
C PRO A 110 23.03 16.77 -3.60
N GLN A 111 22.08 17.36 -2.97
CA GLN A 111 22.35 17.89 -1.72
C GLN A 111 22.38 16.89 -0.66
N ARG A 112 21.66 15.85 -0.77
CA ARG A 112 21.61 14.97 0.29
C ARG A 112 22.75 14.12 0.42
N VAL A 113 23.20 13.73 -0.61
CA VAL A 113 24.14 12.69 -0.56
C VAL A 113 25.40 13.09 0.10
N ARG A 114 25.60 14.08 0.36
CA ARG A 114 26.77 14.43 0.95
C ARG A 114 26.69 15.14 2.00
N GLN A 115 25.86 15.21 2.35
CA GLN A 115 25.68 16.02 3.07
C GLN A 115 26.02 16.14 3.90
N LYS A 116 26.14 15.68 4.03
CA LYS A 116 26.46 15.91 4.76
C LYS A 116 27.25 16.33 5.06
N THR A 117 27.21 16.16 4.75
CA THR A 117 27.87 16.73 4.92
C THR A 117 28.26 17.48 5.16
N ARG A 118 28.34 17.66 5.51
CA ARG A 118 28.62 18.47 5.71
C ARG A 118 29.46 18.94 5.86
N HIS A 119 29.77 18.51 5.80
CA HIS A 119 30.58 19.04 5.87
C HIS A 119 31.29 19.54 5.72
N PRO A 120 31.78 19.26 5.95
CA PRO A 120 32.51 19.83 5.82
C PRO A 120 33.10 20.44 5.57
N PRO A 121 33.32 20.34 5.98
CA PRO A 121 33.81 21.28 5.53
C PRO A 121 34.44 21.35 4.55
N THR A 122 34.60 21.01 4.41
CA THR A 122 35.15 21.24 3.40
C THR A 122 34.49 21.19 2.30
N GLY A 123 33.99 20.91 2.39
CA GLY A 123 33.29 21.05 1.52
C GLY A 123 32.96 20.03 0.75
N ALA A 124 33.19 19.51 0.94
CA ALA A 124 32.87 19.07 0.29
C ALA A 124 32.01 18.64 0.08
N LEU A 125 32.07 18.47 0.37
CA LEU A 125 31.48 18.51 0.16
C LEU A 125 31.06 18.80 -0.17
#